data_25b259f4f3eb10d945788ddb477c6a98
#
_entry.id   25b259f4f3eb10d945788ddb477c6a98
#
_cell.length_a   1.000
_cell.length_b   1.000
_cell.length_c   1.000
_cell.angle_alpha   90.00
_cell.angle_beta   90.00
_cell.angle_gamma   90.00
#
_symmetry.space_group_name_H-M   'P 1'
#
loop_
_entity.id
_entity.type
_entity.pdbx_description
1 polymer ?
#
loop_
_entity_poly.entity_id
_entity_poly.type
_entity_poly.pdbx_seq_one_letter_code
_entity_poly.pdbx_strand_id
1 'polypeptide(L)'
;NGKTAVAYDSQEDVYKHMFEDLDYAVQILGEFVDEVGGLKPLEGYDPVYNGDYNKWMRFANSLKLRLAVRISNVAPELARAKAEEAVKSARGLIDTNDNNAYVGVGAEPNPLWLVASSWGEIRINATIASYMKGYSDPRSAVYFTTSKLGGNSPYMGMRSGLEGVKPATYAGYSMPNYDQKDDMLMFCAAETAFLRAEGALRGWDMGGSARDFYEQGVKLSFDQRKVGGAEEYLANAVAVPEPFVDPTNPVKCNYTPKTKITIAWNEGAPTEEKLERIITQKWIANFPLGFEGWADYRRTGYPEVFPSVSNLSNGVIDTNRQLRRLPFPLSEKQGNAANVSVAVSMLGGPDTGATDLWWAKKN
;
A
#
# COMPACT_ATOMS: atom_id res chain seq x y z
N ASN A 1 18.21 -27.89 -12.25
CA ASN A 1 19.30 -28.33 -11.38
C ASN A 1 18.93 -29.46 -10.38
N GLY A 2 17.68 -29.89 -10.28
CA GLY A 2 17.25 -31.02 -9.44
C GLY A 2 17.44 -30.87 -7.93
N LYS A 3 17.88 -29.70 -7.44
CA LYS A 3 17.95 -29.40 -6.00
C LYS A 3 16.56 -29.09 -5.48
N THR A 4 16.09 -29.87 -4.52
CA THR A 4 14.82 -29.67 -3.84
C THR A 4 14.94 -28.74 -2.62
N ALA A 5 16.17 -28.43 -2.18
CA ALA A 5 16.48 -27.57 -1.06
C ALA A 5 17.43 -26.44 -1.51
N VAL A 6 16.99 -25.20 -1.38
CA VAL A 6 17.71 -23.99 -1.82
C VAL A 6 17.94 -23.08 -0.61
N ALA A 7 19.13 -22.46 -0.52
CA ALA A 7 19.42 -21.46 0.50
C ALA A 7 18.61 -20.19 0.26
N TYR A 8 18.29 -19.49 1.35
CA TYR A 8 17.68 -18.17 1.29
C TYR A 8 18.75 -17.09 1.26
N ASP A 9 18.53 -16.07 0.47
CA ASP A 9 19.35 -14.85 0.48
C ASP A 9 18.90 -13.91 1.61
N SER A 10 19.79 -13.02 2.04
CA SER A 10 19.41 -11.96 2.97
C SER A 10 18.44 -10.98 2.29
N GLN A 11 17.53 -10.37 3.07
CA GLN A 11 16.64 -9.36 2.48
C GLN A 11 17.41 -8.16 1.94
N GLU A 12 18.52 -7.80 2.55
CA GLU A 12 19.39 -6.72 2.06
C GLU A 12 19.93 -7.04 0.66
N ASP A 13 20.44 -8.25 0.44
CA ASP A 13 20.95 -8.67 -0.86
C ASP A 13 19.84 -8.74 -1.91
N VAL A 14 18.65 -9.26 -1.53
CA VAL A 14 17.48 -9.25 -2.41
C VAL A 14 17.11 -7.83 -2.87
N TYR A 15 17.12 -6.84 -1.95
CA TYR A 15 16.86 -5.45 -2.35
C TYR A 15 17.93 -4.87 -3.27
N LYS A 16 19.21 -5.19 -3.06
CA LYS A 16 20.29 -4.78 -3.96
C LYS A 16 20.09 -5.36 -5.37
N HIS A 17 19.78 -6.65 -5.48
CA HIS A 17 19.48 -7.27 -6.78
C HIS A 17 18.22 -6.68 -7.44
N MET A 18 17.18 -6.39 -6.67
CA MET A 18 16.00 -5.70 -7.24
C MET A 18 16.35 -4.34 -7.86
N PHE A 19 17.25 -3.57 -7.24
CA PHE A 19 17.72 -2.31 -7.84
C PHE A 19 18.54 -2.55 -9.12
N GLU A 20 19.44 -3.52 -9.11
CA GLU A 20 20.23 -3.90 -10.29
C GLU A 20 19.34 -4.34 -11.44
N ASP A 21 18.34 -5.19 -11.18
CA ASP A 21 17.38 -5.65 -12.18
C ASP A 21 16.56 -4.51 -12.77
N LEU A 22 16.10 -3.55 -11.93
CA LEU A 22 15.33 -2.40 -12.38
C LEU A 22 16.21 -1.45 -13.22
N ASP A 23 17.47 -1.23 -12.82
CA ASP A 23 18.42 -0.41 -13.57
C ASP A 23 18.71 -1.05 -14.94
N TYR A 24 18.96 -2.36 -14.96
CA TYR A 24 19.16 -3.11 -16.21
C TYR A 24 17.92 -3.07 -17.11
N ALA A 25 16.73 -3.26 -16.56
CA ALA A 25 15.49 -3.20 -17.33
C ALA A 25 15.29 -1.81 -17.98
N VAL A 26 15.52 -0.72 -17.23
CA VAL A 26 15.40 0.64 -17.77
C VAL A 26 16.44 0.89 -18.86
N GLN A 27 17.67 0.39 -18.69
CA GLN A 27 18.73 0.52 -19.68
C GLN A 27 18.36 -0.20 -20.98
N ILE A 28 18.04 -1.50 -20.95
CA ILE A 28 17.77 -2.32 -22.13
C ILE A 28 16.52 -1.83 -22.88
N LEU A 29 15.45 -1.51 -22.15
CA LEU A 29 14.24 -0.95 -22.77
C LEU A 29 14.52 0.43 -23.38
N GLY A 30 15.38 1.23 -22.73
CA GLY A 30 15.78 2.53 -23.23
C GLY A 30 16.59 2.43 -24.52
N GLU A 31 17.59 1.56 -24.58
CA GLU A 31 18.38 1.29 -25.81
C GLU A 31 17.47 0.83 -26.95
N PHE A 32 16.55 -0.09 -26.67
CA PHE A 32 15.60 -0.56 -27.67
C PHE A 32 14.70 0.57 -28.20
N VAL A 33 14.11 1.39 -27.32
CA VAL A 33 13.23 2.50 -27.72
C VAL A 33 13.99 3.55 -28.53
N ASP A 34 15.23 3.85 -28.14
CA ASP A 34 16.08 4.82 -28.85
C ASP A 34 16.48 4.35 -30.25
N GLU A 35 16.66 3.02 -30.43
CA GLU A 35 16.99 2.41 -31.71
C GLU A 35 15.79 2.29 -32.66
N VAL A 36 14.63 1.82 -32.15
CA VAL A 36 13.49 1.41 -32.99
C VAL A 36 12.28 2.33 -32.88
N GLY A 37 12.33 3.34 -32.02
CA GLY A 37 11.26 4.30 -31.83
C GLY A 37 10.01 3.68 -31.19
N GLY A 38 8.85 3.90 -31.80
CA GLY A 38 7.55 3.52 -31.23
C GLY A 38 7.12 2.07 -31.47
N LEU A 39 8.02 1.18 -31.88
CA LEU A 39 7.68 -0.23 -32.09
C LEU A 39 7.27 -0.90 -30.78
N LYS A 40 6.16 -1.66 -30.82
CA LYS A 40 5.57 -2.36 -29.67
C LYS A 40 5.52 -3.88 -29.92
N PRO A 41 6.63 -4.61 -29.75
CA PRO A 41 6.67 -6.05 -30.04
C PRO A 41 5.67 -6.90 -29.25
N LEU A 42 5.25 -6.42 -28.07
CA LEU A 42 4.28 -7.10 -27.19
C LEU A 42 2.87 -6.51 -27.28
N GLU A 43 2.57 -5.74 -28.34
CA GLU A 43 1.21 -5.25 -28.56
C GLU A 43 0.21 -6.41 -28.66
N GLY A 44 -0.89 -6.32 -27.93
CA GLY A 44 -1.90 -7.38 -27.81
C GLY A 44 -1.55 -8.53 -26.85
N TYR A 45 -0.33 -8.59 -26.32
CA TYR A 45 0.11 -9.61 -25.35
C TYR A 45 0.42 -9.07 -23.95
N ASP A 46 0.81 -7.79 -23.86
CA ASP A 46 1.08 -7.13 -22.60
C ASP A 46 -0.21 -6.60 -21.96
N PRO A 47 -0.70 -7.19 -20.86
CA PRO A 47 -1.96 -6.82 -20.24
C PRO A 47 -1.90 -5.51 -19.44
N VAL A 48 -0.73 -4.88 -19.31
CA VAL A 48 -0.54 -3.67 -18.51
C VAL A 48 -0.50 -2.43 -19.38
N TYR A 49 0.43 -2.37 -20.31
CA TYR A 49 0.69 -1.19 -21.14
C TYR A 49 0.63 -1.45 -22.65
N ASN A 50 0.14 -2.64 -23.03
CA ASN A 50 0.02 -3.02 -24.44
C ASN A 50 1.33 -2.83 -25.24
N GLY A 51 2.46 -3.20 -24.63
CA GLY A 51 3.79 -3.11 -25.22
C GLY A 51 4.40 -1.71 -25.23
N ASP A 52 3.87 -0.76 -24.48
CA ASP A 52 4.46 0.59 -24.35
C ASP A 52 5.65 0.57 -23.38
N TYR A 53 6.85 0.44 -23.93
CA TYR A 53 8.08 0.35 -23.15
C TYR A 53 8.45 1.65 -22.42
N ASN A 54 8.00 2.82 -22.90
CA ASN A 54 8.18 4.08 -22.17
C ASN A 54 7.39 4.06 -20.85
N LYS A 55 6.17 3.51 -20.85
CA LYS A 55 5.39 3.33 -19.62
C LYS A 55 6.02 2.30 -18.70
N TRP A 56 6.57 1.21 -19.23
CA TRP A 56 7.31 0.21 -18.44
C TRP A 56 8.53 0.80 -17.75
N MET A 57 9.31 1.66 -18.42
CA MET A 57 10.45 2.35 -17.81
C MET A 57 10.02 3.31 -16.70
N ARG A 58 8.90 4.05 -16.89
CA ARG A 58 8.30 4.88 -15.82
C ARG A 58 7.89 4.03 -14.63
N PHE A 59 7.28 2.87 -14.86
CA PHE A 59 6.91 1.94 -13.80
C PHE A 59 8.15 1.41 -13.07
N ALA A 60 9.19 0.99 -13.78
CA ALA A 60 10.44 0.50 -13.17
C ALA A 60 11.09 1.57 -12.26
N ASN A 61 11.17 2.83 -12.72
CA ASN A 61 11.69 3.94 -11.91
C ASN A 61 10.80 4.22 -10.69
N SER A 62 9.48 4.18 -10.83
CA SER A 62 8.55 4.39 -9.72
C SER A 62 8.61 3.25 -8.70
N LEU A 63 8.80 2.01 -9.17
CA LEU A 63 9.04 0.87 -8.30
C LEU A 63 10.39 0.98 -7.57
N LYS A 64 11.44 1.44 -8.27
CA LYS A 64 12.74 1.74 -7.65
C LYS A 64 12.59 2.76 -6.51
N LEU A 65 11.82 3.83 -6.73
CA LEU A 65 11.53 4.83 -5.70
C LEU A 65 10.75 4.21 -4.51
N ARG A 66 9.75 3.36 -4.75
CA ARG A 66 9.02 2.62 -3.71
C ARG A 66 9.97 1.75 -2.86
N LEU A 67 10.83 0.98 -3.51
CA LEU A 67 11.81 0.12 -2.83
C LEU A 67 12.82 0.93 -2.03
N ALA A 68 13.30 2.05 -2.56
CA ALA A 68 14.22 2.95 -1.88
C ALA A 68 13.60 3.52 -0.60
N VAL A 69 12.38 4.06 -0.67
CA VAL A 69 11.65 4.55 0.52
C VAL A 69 11.44 3.41 1.53
N ARG A 70 11.20 2.17 1.07
CA ARG A 70 10.98 1.00 1.94
C ARG A 70 12.18 0.69 2.85
N ILE A 71 13.40 0.82 2.35
CA ILE A 71 14.63 0.53 3.10
C ILE A 71 15.21 1.74 3.83
N SER A 72 14.52 2.87 3.84
CA SER A 72 15.03 4.15 4.36
C SER A 72 15.49 4.12 5.82
N ASN A 73 14.93 3.23 6.64
CA ASN A 73 15.30 3.11 8.04
C ASN A 73 16.55 2.24 8.28
N VAL A 74 16.85 1.30 7.40
CA VAL A 74 17.92 0.30 7.60
C VAL A 74 19.12 0.49 6.68
N ALA A 75 18.93 1.15 5.56
CA ALA A 75 19.99 1.47 4.59
C ALA A 75 19.80 2.90 4.03
N PRO A 76 19.87 3.95 4.88
CA PRO A 76 19.46 5.32 4.52
C PRO A 76 20.27 5.90 3.35
N GLU A 77 21.56 5.64 3.26
CA GLU A 77 22.41 6.14 2.17
C GLU A 77 22.06 5.49 0.83
N LEU A 78 21.88 4.17 0.80
CA LEU A 78 21.44 3.44 -0.40
C LEU A 78 20.03 3.89 -0.80
N ALA A 79 19.13 4.04 0.18
CA ALA A 79 17.77 4.51 -0.04
C ALA A 79 17.75 5.89 -0.70
N ARG A 80 18.50 6.84 -0.15
CA ARG A 80 18.63 8.18 -0.72
C ARG A 80 19.17 8.14 -2.15
N ALA A 81 20.30 7.45 -2.36
CA ALA A 81 20.94 7.38 -3.67
C ALA A 81 19.98 6.81 -4.74
N LYS A 82 19.31 5.69 -4.45
CA LYS A 82 18.39 5.05 -5.39
C LYS A 82 17.09 5.84 -5.60
N ALA A 83 16.58 6.55 -4.58
CA ALA A 83 15.44 7.43 -4.73
C ALA A 83 15.76 8.66 -5.63
N GLU A 84 16.87 9.33 -5.37
CA GLU A 84 17.31 10.48 -6.18
C GLU A 84 17.64 10.09 -7.62
N GLU A 85 18.25 8.92 -7.84
CA GLU A 85 18.50 8.34 -9.16
C GLU A 85 17.19 8.09 -9.93
N ALA A 86 16.19 7.48 -9.26
CA ALA A 86 14.89 7.20 -9.86
C ALA A 86 14.19 8.50 -10.31
N VAL A 87 14.21 9.53 -9.45
CA VAL A 87 13.57 10.83 -9.73
C VAL A 87 14.28 11.58 -10.86
N LYS A 88 15.61 11.46 -10.95
CA LYS A 88 16.43 12.14 -11.98
C LYS A 88 16.47 11.40 -13.31
N SER A 89 15.88 10.21 -13.41
CA SER A 89 15.86 9.42 -14.63
C SER A 89 15.19 10.19 -15.78
N ALA A 90 15.87 10.31 -16.92
CA ALA A 90 15.31 10.92 -18.13
C ALA A 90 14.10 10.15 -18.68
N ARG A 91 13.93 8.88 -18.30
CA ARG A 91 12.76 8.05 -18.66
C ARG A 91 11.53 8.36 -17.82
N GLY A 92 11.66 9.15 -16.75
CA GLY A 92 10.58 9.65 -15.91
C GLY A 92 9.99 8.61 -14.94
N LEU A 93 8.93 9.03 -14.28
CA LEU A 93 8.15 8.25 -13.30
C LEU A 93 6.70 8.13 -13.75
N ILE A 94 5.89 7.32 -13.05
CA ILE A 94 4.43 7.39 -13.11
C ILE A 94 4.00 8.65 -12.33
N ASP A 95 3.87 9.76 -13.00
CA ASP A 95 3.59 11.10 -12.45
C ASP A 95 2.24 11.67 -12.88
N THR A 96 1.56 11.00 -13.82
CA THR A 96 0.20 11.29 -14.26
C THR A 96 -0.66 10.04 -14.28
N ASN A 97 -1.99 10.20 -14.17
CA ASN A 97 -2.91 9.06 -14.14
C ASN A 97 -2.93 8.25 -15.45
N ASP A 98 -2.54 8.84 -16.57
CA ASP A 98 -2.43 8.13 -17.87
C ASP A 98 -1.30 7.09 -17.87
N ASN A 99 -0.38 7.19 -16.94
CA ASN A 99 0.74 6.27 -16.76
C ASN A 99 0.48 5.21 -15.67
N ASN A 100 -0.66 5.26 -14.97
CA ASN A 100 -0.99 4.29 -13.95
C ASN A 100 -0.89 2.85 -14.49
N ALA A 101 -0.35 1.95 -13.67
CA ALA A 101 -0.24 0.54 -14.02
C ALA A 101 -1.49 -0.21 -13.57
N TYR A 102 -2.22 -0.73 -14.54
CA TYR A 102 -3.36 -1.62 -14.34
C TYR A 102 -3.13 -2.92 -15.09
N VAL A 103 -3.48 -4.04 -14.49
CA VAL A 103 -3.54 -5.32 -15.20
C VAL A 103 -4.95 -5.53 -15.69
N GLY A 104 -5.12 -5.60 -17.00
CA GLY A 104 -6.40 -5.94 -17.61
C GLY A 104 -6.83 -7.37 -17.24
N VAL A 105 -8.07 -7.54 -16.79
CA VAL A 105 -8.58 -8.85 -16.34
C VAL A 105 -8.93 -9.80 -17.49
N GLY A 106 -8.99 -9.30 -18.73
CA GLY A 106 -9.25 -10.13 -19.92
C GLY A 106 -10.59 -10.87 -19.87
N ALA A 107 -10.57 -12.19 -20.04
CA ALA A 107 -11.76 -13.03 -20.00
C ALA A 107 -12.22 -13.31 -18.53
N GLU A 108 -11.30 -13.35 -17.60
CA GLU A 108 -11.58 -13.67 -16.20
C GLU A 108 -12.22 -12.49 -15.45
N PRO A 109 -12.96 -12.73 -14.37
CA PRO A 109 -13.49 -11.66 -13.52
C PRO A 109 -12.39 -11.03 -12.66
N ASN A 110 -12.57 -9.75 -12.31
CA ASN A 110 -11.73 -9.09 -11.31
C ASN A 110 -11.75 -9.89 -9.98
N PRO A 111 -10.59 -10.29 -9.43
CA PRO A 111 -10.52 -11.10 -8.21
C PRO A 111 -11.17 -10.46 -6.98
N LEU A 112 -11.11 -9.12 -6.86
CA LEU A 112 -11.76 -8.40 -5.76
C LEU A 112 -13.27 -8.44 -5.89
N TRP A 113 -13.80 -8.26 -7.12
CA TRP A 113 -15.22 -8.45 -7.38
C TRP A 113 -15.65 -9.89 -7.07
N LEU A 114 -14.84 -10.87 -7.50
CA LEU A 114 -15.16 -12.29 -7.27
C LEU A 114 -15.30 -12.59 -5.78
N VAL A 115 -14.33 -12.20 -4.96
CA VAL A 115 -14.32 -12.47 -3.51
C VAL A 115 -15.33 -11.60 -2.76
N ALA A 116 -15.49 -10.33 -3.15
CA ALA A 116 -16.38 -9.39 -2.46
C ALA A 116 -17.85 -9.60 -2.85
N SER A 117 -18.14 -9.56 -4.16
CA SER A 117 -19.52 -9.49 -4.66
C SER A 117 -20.09 -10.86 -5.00
N SER A 118 -19.31 -11.73 -5.65
CA SER A 118 -19.79 -13.07 -6.05
C SER A 118 -19.81 -14.05 -4.86
N TRP A 119 -18.73 -14.12 -4.10
CA TRP A 119 -18.65 -15.01 -2.93
C TRP A 119 -19.16 -14.37 -1.64
N GLY A 120 -19.14 -13.04 -1.55
CA GLY A 120 -19.59 -12.30 -0.38
C GLY A 120 -18.71 -12.45 0.86
N GLU A 121 -17.42 -12.76 0.71
CA GLU A 121 -16.53 -13.14 1.81
C GLU A 121 -15.73 -11.99 2.41
N ILE A 122 -15.52 -10.89 1.70
CA ILE A 122 -14.75 -9.74 2.21
C ILE A 122 -15.62 -8.53 2.49
N ARG A 123 -15.20 -7.73 3.47
CA ARG A 123 -15.79 -6.45 3.85
C ARG A 123 -14.69 -5.41 4.00
N ILE A 124 -15.04 -4.13 3.83
CA ILE A 124 -14.09 -3.06 4.15
C ILE A 124 -13.77 -3.08 5.64
N ASN A 125 -12.55 -2.67 5.99
CA ASN A 125 -12.14 -2.61 7.38
C ASN A 125 -12.71 -1.37 8.08
N ALA A 126 -13.06 -1.50 9.37
CA ALA A 126 -13.56 -0.39 10.18
C ALA A 126 -12.58 0.79 10.27
N THR A 127 -11.27 0.53 10.19
CA THR A 127 -10.26 1.59 10.22
C THR A 127 -10.44 2.54 9.03
N ILE A 128 -10.46 2.04 7.78
CA ILE A 128 -10.59 2.91 6.62
C ILE A 128 -11.94 3.62 6.59
N ALA A 129 -13.01 2.95 7.02
CA ALA A 129 -14.34 3.55 7.14
C ALA A 129 -14.34 4.73 8.12
N SER A 130 -13.66 4.62 9.26
CA SER A 130 -13.51 5.68 10.27
C SER A 130 -12.76 6.90 9.73
N TYR A 131 -11.61 6.67 9.07
CA TYR A 131 -10.83 7.76 8.47
C TYR A 131 -11.63 8.51 7.39
N MET A 132 -12.16 7.78 6.42
CA MET A 132 -12.85 8.39 5.30
C MET A 132 -14.16 9.08 5.72
N LYS A 133 -14.87 8.54 6.74
CA LYS A 133 -16.02 9.18 7.32
C LYS A 133 -15.65 10.49 8.02
N GLY A 134 -14.63 10.44 8.92
CA GLY A 134 -14.16 11.60 9.66
C GLY A 134 -13.68 12.73 8.76
N TYR A 135 -13.04 12.38 7.65
CA TYR A 135 -12.58 13.32 6.62
C TYR A 135 -13.68 13.80 5.66
N SER A 136 -14.90 13.25 5.74
CA SER A 136 -15.94 13.44 4.74
C SER A 136 -15.43 13.18 3.31
N ASP A 137 -14.61 12.12 3.16
CA ASP A 137 -13.88 11.84 1.94
C ASP A 137 -14.81 11.36 0.81
N PRO A 138 -14.94 12.11 -0.29
CA PRO A 138 -15.87 11.76 -1.36
C PRO A 138 -15.47 10.49 -2.12
N ARG A 139 -14.21 10.05 -2.02
CA ARG A 139 -13.77 8.78 -2.61
C ARG A 139 -14.46 7.58 -1.98
N SER A 140 -15.08 7.72 -0.79
CA SER A 140 -15.87 6.67 -0.14
C SER A 140 -16.96 6.10 -1.04
N ALA A 141 -17.62 6.95 -1.83
CA ALA A 141 -18.70 6.55 -2.74
C ALA A 141 -18.20 5.70 -3.93
N VAL A 142 -16.92 5.84 -4.27
CA VAL A 142 -16.28 5.05 -5.34
C VAL A 142 -15.66 3.77 -4.79
N TYR A 143 -15.07 3.85 -3.60
CA TYR A 143 -14.37 2.72 -2.99
C TYR A 143 -15.28 1.64 -2.40
N PHE A 144 -16.48 2.02 -1.92
CA PHE A 144 -17.30 1.16 -1.07
C PHE A 144 -18.73 1.05 -1.57
N THR A 145 -19.28 -0.14 -1.44
CA THR A 145 -20.74 -0.33 -1.57
C THR A 145 -21.47 0.22 -0.34
N THR A 146 -22.71 0.67 -0.52
CA THR A 146 -23.53 1.12 0.60
C THR A 146 -23.83 -0.01 1.58
N SER A 147 -23.73 0.27 2.88
CA SER A 147 -24.09 -0.64 3.96
C SER A 147 -25.62 -0.81 4.05
N LYS A 148 -26.06 -2.00 4.44
CA LYS A 148 -27.48 -2.32 4.72
C LYS A 148 -27.82 -2.28 6.22
N LEU A 149 -26.86 -1.93 7.07
CA LEU A 149 -27.02 -1.97 8.54
C LEU A 149 -27.70 -0.72 9.10
N GLY A 150 -27.85 0.33 8.31
CA GLY A 150 -28.24 1.64 8.81
C GLY A 150 -27.14 2.28 9.66
N GLY A 151 -27.50 3.24 10.49
CA GLY A 151 -26.57 3.99 11.34
C GLY A 151 -26.27 5.37 10.79
N ASN A 152 -25.20 5.99 11.27
CA ASN A 152 -24.83 7.37 10.96
C ASN A 152 -23.87 7.51 9.76
N SER A 153 -23.64 6.42 9.01
CA SER A 153 -22.82 6.41 7.81
C SER A 153 -23.40 5.48 6.76
N PRO A 154 -23.40 5.88 5.47
CA PRO A 154 -23.77 4.98 4.39
C PRO A 154 -22.72 3.87 4.16
N TYR A 155 -21.50 4.03 4.69
CA TYR A 155 -20.41 3.08 4.55
C TYR A 155 -19.96 2.56 5.91
N MET A 156 -20.20 1.28 6.15
CA MET A 156 -19.91 0.64 7.44
C MET A 156 -18.86 -0.45 7.25
N GLY A 157 -17.70 -0.23 7.84
CA GLY A 157 -16.61 -1.21 7.87
C GLY A 157 -16.78 -2.23 9.00
N MET A 158 -16.05 -3.33 8.91
CA MET A 158 -16.07 -4.39 9.92
C MET A 158 -14.74 -4.43 10.68
N ARG A 159 -14.78 -4.69 11.99
CA ARG A 159 -13.57 -4.88 12.82
C ARG A 159 -12.89 -6.20 12.49
N SER A 160 -11.56 -6.19 12.49
CA SER A 160 -10.75 -7.41 12.35
C SER A 160 -10.70 -8.19 13.67
N GLY A 161 -10.53 -9.52 13.58
CA GLY A 161 -10.36 -10.39 14.73
C GLY A 161 -11.66 -10.76 15.44
N LEU A 162 -12.81 -10.72 14.76
CA LEU A 162 -14.06 -11.22 15.30
C LEU A 162 -14.12 -12.74 15.17
N GLU A 163 -14.40 -13.40 16.28
CA GLU A 163 -14.54 -14.86 16.33
C GLU A 163 -15.98 -15.31 16.10
N GLY A 164 -16.14 -16.49 15.49
CA GLY A 164 -17.43 -17.15 15.33
C GLY A 164 -18.44 -16.41 14.45
N VAL A 165 -17.99 -15.45 13.63
CA VAL A 165 -18.88 -14.73 12.71
C VAL A 165 -19.36 -15.61 11.57
N LYS A 166 -20.66 -15.52 11.28
CA LYS A 166 -21.32 -16.24 10.19
C LYS A 166 -21.63 -15.27 9.04
N PRO A 167 -21.83 -15.74 7.81
CA PRO A 167 -22.20 -14.89 6.67
C PRO A 167 -23.35 -13.93 6.98
N ALA A 168 -24.38 -14.37 7.68
CA ALA A 168 -25.51 -13.53 8.08
C ALA A 168 -25.10 -12.35 8.99
N THR A 169 -24.02 -12.51 9.79
CA THR A 169 -23.54 -11.46 10.72
C THR A 169 -22.91 -10.30 9.98
N TYR A 170 -22.19 -10.57 8.88
CA TYR A 170 -21.43 -9.54 8.15
C TYR A 170 -22.05 -9.13 6.81
N ALA A 171 -23.15 -9.77 6.39
CA ALA A 171 -23.77 -9.49 5.08
C ALA A 171 -24.18 -8.03 4.87
N GLY A 172 -24.50 -7.30 5.94
CA GLY A 172 -24.93 -5.91 5.88
C GLY A 172 -23.82 -4.87 5.81
N TYR A 173 -22.57 -5.25 6.10
CA TYR A 173 -21.44 -4.33 6.03
C TYR A 173 -21.03 -4.01 4.58
N SER A 174 -20.39 -2.87 4.38
CA SER A 174 -19.90 -2.44 3.07
C SER A 174 -18.80 -3.34 2.53
N MET A 175 -18.80 -3.53 1.24
CA MET A 175 -17.78 -4.26 0.48
C MET A 175 -16.91 -3.29 -0.32
N PRO A 176 -15.73 -3.70 -0.78
CA PRO A 176 -15.06 -3.02 -1.88
C PRO A 176 -15.98 -2.95 -3.10
N ASN A 177 -16.08 -1.77 -3.71
CA ASN A 177 -16.95 -1.52 -4.86
C ASN A 177 -16.18 -1.72 -6.16
N TYR A 178 -16.26 -2.92 -6.71
CA TYR A 178 -15.62 -3.31 -7.97
C TYR A 178 -16.63 -3.98 -8.88
N ASP A 179 -16.50 -3.69 -10.16
CA ASP A 179 -17.20 -4.40 -11.22
C ASP A 179 -16.38 -5.60 -11.72
N GLN A 180 -17.09 -6.56 -12.35
CA GLN A 180 -16.48 -7.79 -12.84
C GLN A 180 -15.33 -7.55 -13.84
N LYS A 181 -15.40 -6.47 -14.58
CA LYS A 181 -14.45 -6.11 -15.64
C LYS A 181 -13.52 -4.96 -15.31
N ASP A 182 -13.50 -4.54 -14.04
CA ASP A 182 -12.53 -3.54 -13.61
C ASP A 182 -11.11 -4.10 -13.67
N ASP A 183 -10.19 -3.31 -14.20
CA ASP A 183 -8.78 -3.64 -14.23
C ASP A 183 -8.17 -3.56 -12.81
N MET A 184 -7.14 -4.35 -12.57
CA MET A 184 -6.47 -4.43 -11.28
C MET A 184 -5.35 -3.38 -11.18
N LEU A 185 -5.48 -2.45 -10.24
CA LEU A 185 -4.43 -1.48 -9.93
C LEU A 185 -3.17 -2.17 -9.41
N MET A 186 -2.00 -1.81 -9.97
CA MET A 186 -0.67 -2.24 -9.53
C MET A 186 0.15 -1.08 -8.96
N PHE A 187 0.02 0.10 -9.56
CA PHE A 187 0.75 1.30 -9.16
C PHE A 187 0.04 2.55 -9.71
N CYS A 188 0.03 3.65 -8.95
CA CYS A 188 -0.60 4.90 -9.38
C CYS A 188 0.30 6.12 -9.19
N ALA A 189 0.02 7.18 -9.96
CA ALA A 189 0.72 8.45 -9.90
C ALA A 189 0.63 9.12 -8.52
N ALA A 190 -0.52 8.97 -7.85
CA ALA A 190 -0.69 9.44 -6.47
C ALA A 190 0.34 8.82 -5.53
N GLU A 191 0.63 7.52 -5.66
CA GLU A 191 1.67 6.87 -4.87
C GLU A 191 3.05 7.47 -5.13
N THR A 192 3.43 7.67 -6.40
CA THR A 192 4.70 8.33 -6.75
C THR A 192 4.83 9.69 -6.07
N ALA A 193 3.76 10.49 -6.09
CA ALA A 193 3.76 11.80 -5.45
C ALA A 193 3.98 11.69 -3.93
N PHE A 194 3.29 10.78 -3.24
CA PHE A 194 3.49 10.56 -1.81
C PHE A 194 4.89 9.99 -1.47
N LEU A 195 5.46 9.15 -2.30
CA LEU A 195 6.84 8.67 -2.13
C LEU A 195 7.85 9.83 -2.25
N ARG A 196 7.63 10.74 -3.21
CA ARG A 196 8.43 11.97 -3.34
C ARG A 196 8.21 12.89 -2.15
N ALA A 197 6.99 13.03 -1.64
CA ALA A 197 6.70 13.79 -0.43
C ALA A 197 7.49 13.27 0.78
N GLU A 198 7.53 11.94 0.98
CA GLU A 198 8.31 11.34 2.06
C GLU A 198 9.82 11.52 1.83
N GLY A 199 10.31 11.32 0.61
CA GLY A 199 11.73 11.57 0.28
C GLY A 199 12.15 13.01 0.56
N ALA A 200 11.35 14.00 0.13
CA ALA A 200 11.59 15.41 0.41
C ALA A 200 11.55 15.72 1.91
N LEU A 201 10.63 15.12 2.67
CA LEU A 201 10.56 15.23 4.13
C LEU A 201 11.83 14.71 4.81
N ARG A 202 12.48 13.70 4.22
CA ARG A 202 13.77 13.14 4.67
C ARG A 202 14.98 13.97 4.22
N GLY A 203 14.79 15.06 3.47
CA GLY A 203 15.84 15.90 2.93
C GLY A 203 16.52 15.35 1.67
N TRP A 204 15.87 14.44 0.94
CA TRP A 204 16.34 13.95 -0.34
C TRP A 204 15.96 14.89 -1.48
N ASP A 205 16.76 14.92 -2.55
CA ASP A 205 16.46 15.73 -3.74
C ASP A 205 15.37 15.05 -4.61
N MET A 206 14.14 15.40 -4.30
CA MET A 206 12.94 14.86 -4.99
C MET A 206 12.41 15.80 -6.09
N GLY A 207 13.09 16.94 -6.34
CA GLY A 207 12.68 17.91 -7.35
C GLY A 207 11.51 18.83 -6.93
N GLY A 208 11.22 18.92 -5.63
CA GLY A 208 10.19 19.80 -5.07
C GLY A 208 10.01 19.60 -3.57
N SER A 209 9.08 20.35 -2.95
CA SER A 209 8.84 20.26 -1.52
C SER A 209 7.94 19.08 -1.12
N ALA A 210 8.05 18.67 0.14
CA ALA A 210 7.18 17.64 0.71
C ALA A 210 5.70 18.04 0.62
N ARG A 211 5.39 19.31 0.84
CA ARG A 211 4.04 19.87 0.72
C ARG A 211 3.49 19.75 -0.70
N ASP A 212 4.26 20.19 -1.69
CA ASP A 212 3.80 20.21 -3.09
C ASP A 212 3.45 18.79 -3.55
N PHE A 213 4.32 17.82 -3.24
CA PHE A 213 4.07 16.41 -3.59
C PHE A 213 2.93 15.78 -2.78
N TYR A 214 2.75 16.14 -1.52
CA TYR A 214 1.61 15.70 -0.72
C TYR A 214 0.29 16.17 -1.34
N GLU A 215 0.19 17.47 -1.63
CA GLU A 215 -1.01 18.06 -2.24
C GLU A 215 -1.25 17.50 -3.65
N GLN A 216 -0.20 17.31 -4.44
CA GLN A 216 -0.27 16.65 -5.75
C GLN A 216 -0.81 15.21 -5.63
N GLY A 217 -0.33 14.43 -4.65
CA GLY A 217 -0.77 13.05 -4.43
C GLY A 217 -2.28 12.97 -4.13
N VAL A 218 -2.80 13.87 -3.31
CA VAL A 218 -4.25 13.95 -3.04
C VAL A 218 -5.01 14.30 -4.32
N LYS A 219 -4.60 15.33 -5.07
CA LYS A 219 -5.26 15.77 -6.31
C LYS A 219 -5.28 14.64 -7.36
N LEU A 220 -4.15 13.97 -7.56
CA LEU A 220 -4.04 12.82 -8.46
C LEU A 220 -4.98 11.68 -8.05
N SER A 221 -5.11 11.40 -6.75
CA SER A 221 -6.04 10.38 -6.26
C SER A 221 -7.50 10.76 -6.49
N PHE A 222 -7.89 12.02 -6.31
CA PHE A 222 -9.24 12.50 -6.60
C PHE A 222 -9.55 12.40 -8.09
N ASP A 223 -8.63 12.85 -8.95
CA ASP A 223 -8.76 12.77 -10.39
C ASP A 223 -8.84 11.32 -10.89
N GLN A 224 -7.98 10.42 -10.41
CA GLN A 224 -8.03 8.99 -10.70
C GLN A 224 -9.42 8.39 -10.41
N ARG A 225 -10.06 8.83 -9.33
CA ARG A 225 -11.39 8.37 -8.91
C ARG A 225 -12.54 9.19 -9.48
N LYS A 226 -12.23 10.21 -10.28
CA LYS A 226 -13.21 11.11 -10.93
C LYS A 226 -14.16 11.77 -9.91
N VAL A 227 -13.63 12.16 -8.75
CA VAL A 227 -14.36 12.89 -7.72
C VAL A 227 -13.83 14.31 -7.62
N GLY A 228 -14.71 15.27 -7.40
CA GLY A 228 -14.36 16.68 -7.20
C GLY A 228 -14.04 17.02 -5.74
N GLY A 229 -13.68 18.30 -5.48
CA GLY A 229 -13.51 18.84 -4.13
C GLY A 229 -12.12 18.63 -3.52
N ALA A 230 -11.08 18.36 -4.33
CA ALA A 230 -9.72 18.14 -3.83
C ALA A 230 -9.15 19.35 -3.10
N GLU A 231 -9.43 20.58 -3.55
CA GLU A 231 -8.93 21.82 -2.92
C GLU A 231 -9.57 22.05 -1.54
N GLU A 232 -10.89 21.90 -1.44
CA GLU A 232 -11.62 22.00 -0.18
C GLU A 232 -11.19 20.92 0.81
N TYR A 233 -10.96 19.70 0.31
CA TYR A 233 -10.44 18.59 1.11
C TYR A 233 -9.05 18.92 1.67
N LEU A 234 -8.13 19.40 0.83
CA LEU A 234 -6.77 19.81 1.23
C LEU A 234 -6.75 21.00 2.19
N ALA A 235 -7.73 21.89 2.13
CA ALA A 235 -7.84 23.03 3.05
C ALA A 235 -8.36 22.66 4.44
N ASN A 236 -8.83 21.42 4.65
CA ASN A 236 -9.47 21.00 5.90
C ASN A 236 -8.42 20.70 6.98
N ALA A 237 -8.29 21.66 7.92
CA ALA A 237 -7.35 21.59 9.05
C ALA A 237 -7.98 21.09 10.35
N VAL A 238 -9.24 20.64 10.34
CA VAL A 238 -9.97 20.26 11.56
C VAL A 238 -10.50 18.83 11.55
N ALA A 239 -10.79 18.28 10.37
CA ALA A 239 -11.30 16.92 10.25
C ALA A 239 -10.25 15.90 10.70
N VAL A 240 -10.68 14.94 11.51
CA VAL A 240 -9.88 13.83 12.03
C VAL A 240 -10.65 12.51 11.87
N PRO A 241 -9.98 11.35 11.95
CA PRO A 241 -10.70 10.07 11.95
C PRO A 241 -11.79 10.03 13.00
N GLU A 242 -13.01 9.61 12.60
CA GLU A 242 -14.19 9.63 13.47
C GLU A 242 -14.24 8.37 14.34
N PRO A 243 -14.74 8.43 15.60
CA PRO A 243 -15.02 7.26 16.39
C PRO A 243 -15.89 6.25 15.64
N PHE A 244 -15.45 5.01 15.59
CA PHE A 244 -16.19 3.92 14.98
C PHE A 244 -17.22 3.36 15.95
N VAL A 245 -18.49 3.36 15.55
CA VAL A 245 -19.61 2.78 16.29
C VAL A 245 -20.22 1.66 15.47
N ASP A 246 -20.10 0.43 15.94
CA ASP A 246 -20.65 -0.74 15.28
C ASP A 246 -22.12 -0.92 15.64
N PRO A 247 -23.07 -0.93 14.66
CA PRO A 247 -24.49 -1.03 14.95
C PRO A 247 -24.93 -2.42 15.40
N THR A 248 -24.11 -3.46 15.16
CA THR A 248 -24.48 -4.85 15.45
C THR A 248 -23.83 -5.38 16.72
N ASN A 249 -22.63 -4.90 17.06
CA ASN A 249 -21.86 -5.35 18.23
C ASN A 249 -21.07 -4.21 18.87
N PRO A 250 -21.75 -3.17 19.39
CA PRO A 250 -21.08 -1.97 19.91
C PRO A 250 -20.15 -2.25 21.10
N VAL A 251 -20.49 -3.23 21.93
CA VAL A 251 -19.70 -3.56 23.13
C VAL A 251 -18.28 -4.03 22.78
N LYS A 252 -18.16 -4.87 21.75
CA LYS A 252 -16.86 -5.43 21.32
C LYS A 252 -16.17 -4.60 20.24
N CYS A 253 -16.94 -3.92 19.39
CA CYS A 253 -16.44 -3.40 18.11
C CYS A 253 -16.23 -1.88 18.10
N ASN A 254 -16.85 -1.12 19.03
CA ASN A 254 -16.62 0.30 19.09
C ASN A 254 -15.15 0.62 19.32
N TYR A 255 -14.65 1.66 18.67
CA TYR A 255 -13.27 2.10 18.84
C TYR A 255 -13.15 3.59 18.53
N THR A 256 -12.41 4.30 19.38
CA THR A 256 -12.07 5.70 19.18
C THR A 256 -10.62 5.81 18.75
N PRO A 257 -10.32 6.32 17.53
CA PRO A 257 -8.94 6.56 17.09
C PRO A 257 -8.18 7.45 18.05
N LYS A 258 -6.93 7.12 18.33
CA LYS A 258 -6.04 7.93 19.17
C LYS A 258 -5.45 9.10 18.36
N THR A 259 -5.18 8.85 17.07
CA THR A 259 -4.66 9.88 16.17
C THR A 259 -5.62 11.06 16.02
N LYS A 260 -5.03 12.24 15.88
CA LYS A 260 -5.71 13.49 15.57
C LYS A 260 -5.20 14.08 14.27
N ILE A 261 -4.65 13.23 13.40
CA ILE A 261 -4.08 13.67 12.14
C ILE A 261 -5.17 14.31 11.26
N THR A 262 -4.89 15.51 10.78
CA THR A 262 -5.76 16.27 9.88
C THR A 262 -5.29 16.14 8.44
N ILE A 263 -6.12 16.65 7.50
CA ILE A 263 -5.80 16.60 6.07
C ILE A 263 -4.85 17.74 5.67
N ALA A 264 -5.15 19.00 6.05
CA ALA A 264 -4.38 20.15 5.65
C ALA A 264 -2.91 20.03 6.04
N TRP A 265 -2.01 20.37 5.10
CA TRP A 265 -0.59 20.41 5.40
C TRP A 265 -0.28 21.47 6.44
N ASN A 266 0.50 21.11 7.47
CA ASN A 266 0.97 22.01 8.49
C ASN A 266 2.50 22.10 8.43
N GLU A 267 3.03 23.22 7.94
CA GLU A 267 4.47 23.40 7.81
C GLU A 267 5.19 23.47 9.16
N GLY A 268 4.52 23.98 10.19
CA GLY A 268 5.05 24.04 11.56
C GLY A 268 5.00 22.73 12.35
N ALA A 269 4.36 21.68 11.79
CA ALA A 269 4.26 20.40 12.48
C ALA A 269 5.60 19.66 12.56
N PRO A 270 5.82 18.84 13.59
CA PRO A 270 6.97 17.93 13.67
C PRO A 270 7.04 16.99 12.45
N THR A 271 8.27 16.55 12.12
CA THR A 271 8.51 15.62 11.00
C THR A 271 7.66 14.36 11.10
N GLU A 272 7.50 13.81 12.29
CA GLU A 272 6.71 12.60 12.52
C GLU A 272 5.22 12.80 12.20
N GLU A 273 4.64 13.96 12.55
CA GLU A 273 3.25 14.29 12.19
C GLU A 273 3.09 14.51 10.68
N LYS A 274 4.08 15.15 10.03
CA LYS A 274 4.11 15.28 8.57
C LYS A 274 4.17 13.90 7.89
N LEU A 275 4.99 12.98 8.43
CA LEU A 275 5.08 11.61 7.93
C LEU A 275 3.74 10.87 8.09
N GLU A 276 3.11 10.94 9.26
CA GLU A 276 1.80 10.35 9.50
C GLU A 276 0.77 10.84 8.46
N ARG A 277 0.76 12.14 8.19
CA ARG A 277 -0.15 12.76 7.21
C ARG A 277 0.10 12.22 5.80
N ILE A 278 1.35 12.15 5.36
CA ILE A 278 1.73 11.60 4.06
C ILE A 278 1.29 10.13 3.94
N ILE A 279 1.64 9.30 4.92
CA ILE A 279 1.34 7.86 4.87
C ILE A 279 -0.17 7.60 4.94
N THR A 280 -0.91 8.38 5.74
CA THR A 280 -2.37 8.27 5.83
C THR A 280 -3.04 8.55 4.48
N GLN A 281 -2.65 9.63 3.80
CA GLN A 281 -3.24 9.95 2.49
C GLN A 281 -2.74 9.01 1.39
N LYS A 282 -1.49 8.55 1.44
CA LYS A 282 -0.98 7.49 0.56
C LYS A 282 -1.78 6.20 0.70
N TRP A 283 -2.06 5.76 1.93
CA TRP A 283 -2.84 4.57 2.21
C TRP A 283 -4.27 4.66 1.65
N ILE A 284 -4.93 5.81 1.82
CA ILE A 284 -6.27 6.04 1.24
C ILE A 284 -6.20 6.02 -0.29
N ALA A 285 -5.22 6.71 -0.89
CA ALA A 285 -5.07 6.80 -2.35
C ALA A 285 -4.77 5.43 -2.98
N ASN A 286 -3.97 4.60 -2.30
CA ASN A 286 -3.56 3.28 -2.75
C ASN A 286 -4.65 2.19 -2.61
N PHE A 287 -5.85 2.51 -2.12
CA PHE A 287 -6.91 1.50 -2.07
C PHE A 287 -7.16 0.92 -3.48
N PRO A 288 -7.09 -0.43 -3.68
CA PRO A 288 -7.11 -1.50 -2.69
C PRO A 288 -5.75 -2.19 -2.44
N LEU A 289 -4.61 -1.54 -2.68
CA LEU A 289 -3.27 -2.14 -2.54
C LEU A 289 -2.92 -2.42 -1.06
N GLY A 290 -3.62 -3.38 -0.46
CA GLY A 290 -3.53 -3.68 0.96
C GLY A 290 -2.13 -4.10 1.43
N PHE A 291 -1.35 -4.80 0.59
CA PHE A 291 0.02 -5.19 0.92
C PHE A 291 0.97 -3.99 1.02
N GLU A 292 0.77 -2.96 0.19
CA GLU A 292 1.54 -1.72 0.27
C GLU A 292 1.19 -0.94 1.54
N GLY A 293 -0.11 -0.82 1.87
CA GLY A 293 -0.55 -0.23 3.13
C GLY A 293 -0.01 -0.97 4.36
N TRP A 294 -0.01 -2.31 4.34
CA TRP A 294 0.58 -3.12 5.40
C TRP A 294 2.10 -2.96 5.49
N ALA A 295 2.79 -2.81 4.37
CA ALA A 295 4.22 -2.56 4.36
C ALA A 295 4.56 -1.19 4.95
N ASP A 296 3.84 -0.13 4.59
CA ASP A 296 4.03 1.21 5.17
C ASP A 296 3.73 1.21 6.68
N TYR A 297 2.65 0.57 7.11
CA TYR A 297 2.34 0.41 8.52
C TYR A 297 3.47 -0.30 9.30
N ARG A 298 4.02 -1.39 8.77
CA ARG A 298 5.12 -2.09 9.42
C ARG A 298 6.38 -1.25 9.54
N ARG A 299 6.67 -0.42 8.53
CA ARG A 299 7.86 0.44 8.48
C ARG A 299 7.72 1.68 9.36
N THR A 300 6.55 2.34 9.35
CA THR A 300 6.33 3.65 9.96
C THR A 300 5.51 3.60 11.25
N GLY A 301 4.57 2.68 11.34
CA GLY A 301 3.51 2.64 12.35
C GLY A 301 2.24 3.34 11.90
N TYR A 302 2.21 3.91 10.69
CA TYR A 302 1.09 4.67 10.14
C TYR A 302 0.42 3.99 8.95
N PRO A 303 -0.89 4.26 8.70
CA PRO A 303 -1.80 4.99 9.60
C PRO A 303 -2.03 4.22 10.92
N GLU A 304 -2.58 4.87 11.95
CA GLU A 304 -3.08 4.13 13.11
C GLU A 304 -4.18 3.16 12.63
N VAL A 305 -3.95 1.87 12.82
CA VAL A 305 -4.94 0.84 12.50
C VAL A 305 -5.59 0.34 13.79
N PHE A 306 -6.88 0.03 13.71
CA PHE A 306 -7.60 -0.48 14.87
C PHE A 306 -7.04 -1.84 15.30
N PRO A 307 -6.78 -2.05 16.59
CA PRO A 307 -6.32 -3.33 17.10
C PRO A 307 -7.36 -4.42 16.81
N SER A 308 -6.92 -5.67 16.59
CA SER A 308 -7.85 -6.81 16.45
C SER A 308 -8.70 -6.96 17.70
N VAL A 309 -9.99 -7.30 17.51
CA VAL A 309 -10.94 -7.50 18.65
C VAL A 309 -10.49 -8.67 19.51
N SER A 310 -10.08 -9.78 18.89
CA SER A 310 -9.46 -10.93 19.55
C SER A 310 -8.08 -11.18 19.03
N ASN A 311 -7.17 -11.61 19.90
CA ASN A 311 -5.82 -12.01 19.57
C ASN A 311 -5.55 -13.43 20.10
N LEU A 312 -5.60 -14.41 19.22
CA LEU A 312 -5.42 -15.83 19.54
C LEU A 312 -3.95 -16.29 19.50
N SER A 313 -3.01 -15.37 19.44
CA SER A 313 -1.58 -15.71 19.38
C SER A 313 -0.95 -16.14 20.71
N ASN A 314 -1.73 -16.22 21.78
CA ASN A 314 -1.25 -16.52 23.15
C ASN A 314 -0.10 -15.59 23.60
N GLY A 315 -0.20 -14.29 23.27
CA GLY A 315 0.79 -13.28 23.65
C GLY A 315 2.01 -13.18 22.73
N VAL A 316 2.09 -14.00 21.68
CA VAL A 316 3.20 -13.94 20.71
C VAL A 316 3.16 -12.66 19.90
N ILE A 317 1.98 -12.24 19.46
CA ILE A 317 1.79 -11.02 18.65
C ILE A 317 1.23 -9.92 19.56
N ASP A 318 1.90 -8.77 19.59
CA ASP A 318 1.36 -7.56 20.23
C ASP A 318 0.16 -7.04 19.42
N THR A 319 -0.98 -6.91 20.09
CA THR A 319 -2.24 -6.48 19.48
C THR A 319 -2.17 -5.07 18.88
N ASN A 320 -1.33 -4.17 19.43
CA ASN A 320 -1.16 -2.82 18.91
C ASN A 320 -0.17 -2.76 17.73
N ARG A 321 0.85 -3.63 17.73
CA ARG A 321 1.81 -3.75 16.62
C ARG A 321 1.32 -4.64 15.51
N GLN A 322 0.36 -5.50 15.79
CA GLN A 322 -0.24 -6.46 14.87
C GLN A 322 0.76 -7.43 14.23
N LEU A 323 0.32 -8.15 13.20
CA LEU A 323 1.16 -9.10 12.47
C LEU A 323 2.28 -8.37 11.71
N ARG A 324 3.53 -8.80 11.94
CA ARG A 324 4.73 -8.20 11.34
C ARG A 324 5.23 -8.97 10.11
N ARG A 325 5.00 -10.27 10.07
CA ARG A 325 5.36 -11.17 8.96
C ARG A 325 4.56 -12.47 9.03
N LEU A 326 4.57 -13.21 7.93
CA LEU A 326 4.15 -14.60 7.94
C LEU A 326 5.35 -15.49 8.33
N PRO A 327 5.19 -16.47 9.23
CA PRO A 327 6.21 -17.49 9.51
C PRO A 327 6.53 -18.33 8.26
N PHE A 328 7.66 -18.99 8.24
CA PHE A 328 7.97 -19.97 7.20
C PHE A 328 6.90 -21.06 7.17
N PRO A 329 6.42 -21.48 6.00
CA PRO A 329 5.40 -22.52 5.89
C PRO A 329 5.94 -23.87 6.34
N LEU A 330 5.04 -24.77 6.74
CA LEU A 330 5.39 -26.10 7.24
C LEU A 330 6.15 -26.92 6.17
N SER A 331 5.81 -26.76 4.90
CA SER A 331 6.50 -27.41 3.78
C SER A 331 7.99 -27.07 3.72
N GLU A 332 8.36 -25.80 3.94
CA GLU A 332 9.76 -25.37 4.01
C GLU A 332 10.46 -25.92 5.24
N LYS A 333 9.78 -25.92 6.40
CA LYS A 333 10.36 -26.49 7.64
C LYS A 333 10.61 -27.99 7.54
N GLN A 334 9.85 -28.70 6.73
CA GLN A 334 10.03 -30.16 6.49
C GLN A 334 10.99 -30.46 5.34
N GLY A 335 10.85 -29.76 4.22
CA GLY A 335 11.62 -30.05 3.00
C GLY A 335 12.97 -29.33 2.90
N ASN A 336 13.16 -28.21 3.64
CA ASN A 336 14.33 -27.33 3.55
C ASN A 336 14.84 -26.88 4.93
N ALA A 337 14.72 -27.71 5.94
CA ALA A 337 14.92 -27.38 7.35
C ALA A 337 16.27 -26.70 7.65
N ALA A 338 17.37 -27.16 7.07
CA ALA A 338 18.69 -26.59 7.30
C ALA A 338 18.79 -25.13 6.81
N ASN A 339 18.27 -24.85 5.61
CA ASN A 339 18.28 -23.51 5.04
C ASN A 339 17.28 -22.58 5.75
N VAL A 340 16.11 -23.09 6.20
CA VAL A 340 15.19 -22.34 7.04
C VAL A 340 15.84 -21.94 8.36
N SER A 341 16.63 -22.82 9.00
CA SER A 341 17.37 -22.48 10.23
C SER A 341 18.33 -21.31 10.01
N VAL A 342 19.08 -21.31 8.90
CA VAL A 342 19.93 -20.18 8.52
C VAL A 342 19.12 -18.91 8.27
N ALA A 343 18.02 -19.02 7.51
CA ALA A 343 17.14 -17.88 7.22
C ALA A 343 16.52 -17.27 8.49
N VAL A 344 16.14 -18.10 9.48
CA VAL A 344 15.65 -17.62 10.79
C VAL A 344 16.73 -16.84 11.54
N SER A 345 18.00 -17.26 11.47
CA SER A 345 19.09 -16.51 12.11
C SER A 345 19.27 -15.11 11.48
N MET A 346 19.01 -14.96 10.18
CA MET A 346 19.04 -13.65 9.48
C MET A 346 17.92 -12.71 9.93
N LEU A 347 16.79 -13.23 10.46
CA LEU A 347 15.70 -12.38 10.96
C LEU A 347 16.10 -11.56 12.19
N GLY A 348 17.04 -12.08 13.00
CA GLY A 348 17.39 -11.51 14.29
C GLY A 348 16.29 -11.65 15.34
N GLY A 349 15.44 -12.67 15.20
CA GLY A 349 14.35 -13.02 16.12
C GLY A 349 13.71 -14.36 15.74
N PRO A 350 12.75 -14.86 16.55
CA PRO A 350 12.11 -16.15 16.31
C PRO A 350 11.26 -16.14 15.02
N ASP A 351 11.03 -17.32 14.43
CA ASP A 351 10.13 -17.49 13.27
C ASP A 351 8.67 -17.41 13.71
N THR A 352 8.23 -16.20 14.04
CA THR A 352 6.84 -15.91 14.44
C THR A 352 6.30 -14.70 13.69
N GLY A 353 4.99 -14.48 13.78
CA GLY A 353 4.32 -13.29 13.24
C GLY A 353 4.69 -11.97 13.93
N ALA A 354 5.40 -12.01 15.06
CA ALA A 354 5.82 -10.81 15.82
C ALA A 354 7.18 -10.24 15.39
N THR A 355 8.00 -11.02 14.67
CA THR A 355 9.35 -10.62 14.27
C THR A 355 9.33 -9.68 13.09
N ASP A 356 10.00 -8.55 13.20
CA ASP A 356 10.11 -7.59 12.09
C ASP A 356 11.00 -8.14 10.97
N LEU A 357 10.62 -7.85 9.74
CA LEU A 357 11.47 -8.02 8.58
C LEU A 357 12.61 -6.97 8.61
N TRP A 358 13.73 -7.27 7.94
CA TRP A 358 14.90 -6.38 7.92
C TRP A 358 14.54 -4.92 7.61
N TRP A 359 13.80 -4.68 6.52
CA TRP A 359 13.42 -3.33 6.09
C TRP A 359 12.38 -2.63 6.99
N ALA A 360 11.69 -3.37 7.87
CA ALA A 360 10.69 -2.84 8.78
C ALA A 360 11.26 -2.47 10.16
N LYS A 361 12.53 -2.80 10.43
CA LYS A 361 13.19 -2.43 11.69
C LYS A 361 13.31 -0.91 11.79
N LYS A 362 13.07 -0.39 12.99
CA LYS A 362 13.39 1.00 13.35
C LYS A 362 14.73 0.98 14.07
N ASN A 363 15.66 1.80 13.65
CA ASN A 363 16.93 2.04 14.35
C ASN A 363 16.68 2.84 15.61
#